data_a86ec77a5029e667120a7254d99b0aa2
#
_entry.id   a86ec77a5029e667120a7254d99b0aa2
#
_cell.length_a   1.000
_cell.length_b   1.000
_cell.length_c   1.000
_cell.angle_alpha   90.00
_cell.angle_beta   90.00
_cell.angle_gamma   90.00
#
_symmetry.space_group_name_H-M   'P 1'
#
loop_
_entity.id
_entity.type
_entity.pdbx_description
1 polymer ?
#
loop_
_entity_poly.entity_id
_entity_poly.type
_entity_poly.pdbx_seq_one_letter_code
_entity_poly.pdbx_strand_id
1 'polypeptide(L)'
;MLISWDIWINLNDTIMKINFDEVMIFSDVARTHGEIKSIRKPFADFIYTQESGVLARALANKIFKGNNETEYTPEEVELIKIYSSDLPPCYIDAIAEMLAELEPENKEE
;
A
#
# COMPACT_ATOMS: atom_id res chain seq x y z
N MET A 1 -31.59 0.93 9.35
CA MET A 1 -31.09 0.58 10.20
C MET A 1 -30.18 -0.42 9.96
N LEU A 2 -30.46 -1.40 9.55
CA LEU A 2 -29.67 -2.40 9.28
C LEU A 2 -28.71 -2.05 8.26
N ILE A 3 -28.99 -1.24 7.39
CA ILE A 3 -28.18 -0.81 6.42
C ILE A 3 -26.89 -0.30 6.88
N SER A 4 -26.82 0.44 7.91
CA SER A 4 -25.62 1.01 8.35
C SER A 4 -24.65 -0.02 8.79
N TRP A 5 -25.10 -1.22 9.30
CA TRP A 5 -24.38 -2.18 9.69
C TRP A 5 -23.71 -2.77 8.57
N ASP A 6 -24.30 -2.98 7.47
CA ASP A 6 -23.74 -3.60 6.36
C ASP A 6 -22.62 -2.79 5.82
N ILE A 7 -22.73 -1.51 5.78
CA ILE A 7 -21.71 -0.67 5.31
C ILE A 7 -20.51 -0.78 6.19
N TRP A 8 -20.73 -0.80 7.49
CA TRP A 8 -19.69 -0.88 8.42
C TRP A 8 -18.92 -2.15 8.25
N ILE A 9 -19.57 -3.25 8.03
CA ILE A 9 -18.95 -4.49 7.84
C ILE A 9 -18.13 -4.49 6.58
N ASN A 10 -18.60 -3.93 5.50
CA ASN A 10 -17.84 -3.89 4.30
C ASN A 10 -16.56 -3.13 4.46
N LEU A 11 -16.55 -2.06 5.18
CA LEU A 11 -15.36 -1.31 5.38
C LEU A 11 -14.36 -2.11 6.17
N ASN A 12 -14.83 -2.87 7.13
CA ASN A 12 -13.94 -3.62 7.92
C ASN A 12 -13.38 -4.78 7.20
N ASP A 13 -14.06 -5.28 6.21
CA ASP A 13 -13.60 -6.44 5.51
C ASP A 13 -12.84 -6.11 4.27
N THR A 14 -12.53 -4.88 4.03
CA THR A 14 -11.81 -4.49 2.82
C THR A 14 -10.40 -5.04 2.86
N ILE A 15 -10.05 -5.84 1.89
CA ILE A 15 -8.73 -6.42 1.78
C ILE A 15 -8.19 -6.04 0.42
N MET A 16 -6.96 -5.60 0.34
CA MET A 16 -6.37 -5.18 -0.90
C MET A 16 -5.27 -6.11 -1.35
N LYS A 17 -5.23 -6.38 -2.64
CA LYS A 17 -4.13 -7.13 -3.23
C LYS A 17 -3.22 -6.07 -3.85
N ILE A 18 -2.10 -5.83 -3.24
CA ILE A 18 -1.20 -4.79 -3.68
C ILE A 18 -0.03 -5.41 -4.42
N ASN A 19 0.20 -4.94 -5.63
CA ASN A 19 1.27 -5.50 -6.44
C ASN A 19 2.50 -4.60 -6.37
N PHE A 20 3.37 -4.88 -5.44
CA PHE A 20 4.59 -4.08 -5.27
C PHE A 20 5.63 -4.36 -6.35
N ASP A 21 5.37 -5.34 -7.22
CA ASP A 21 6.31 -5.64 -8.29
C ASP A 21 6.08 -4.80 -9.55
N GLU A 22 4.96 -4.12 -9.63
CA GLU A 22 4.67 -3.29 -10.78
C GLU A 22 4.09 -1.97 -10.30
N VAL A 23 4.96 -1.05 -9.97
CA VAL A 23 4.55 0.24 -9.46
C VAL A 23 5.06 1.31 -10.42
N MET A 24 4.16 2.15 -10.90
CA MET A 24 4.54 3.22 -11.83
C MET A 24 5.15 4.37 -11.05
N ILE A 25 6.39 4.66 -11.32
CA ILE A 25 7.10 5.70 -10.62
C ILE A 25 7.54 6.75 -11.63
N PHE A 26 7.19 8.01 -11.36
CA PHE A 26 7.59 9.10 -12.24
C PHE A 26 8.83 9.75 -11.69
N SER A 27 9.77 10.03 -12.54
CA SER A 27 11.03 10.62 -12.10
C SER A 27 11.03 12.13 -12.18
N ASP A 28 9.96 12.75 -12.67
CA ASP A 28 9.86 14.19 -12.73
C ASP A 28 8.52 14.67 -12.24
N VAL A 29 8.47 15.89 -11.77
CA VAL A 29 7.26 16.44 -11.19
C VAL A 29 6.15 16.56 -12.24
N ALA A 30 6.51 16.82 -13.46
CA ALA A 30 5.52 16.94 -14.53
C ALA A 30 4.99 15.60 -14.96
N ARG A 31 5.57 14.51 -14.46
CA ARG A 31 5.12 13.15 -14.74
C ARG A 31 5.21 12.81 -16.22
N THR A 32 6.27 13.24 -16.84
CA THR A 32 6.47 12.96 -18.25
C THR A 32 7.37 11.74 -18.46
N HIS A 33 8.12 11.33 -17.43
CA HIS A 33 8.98 10.17 -17.53
C HIS A 33 8.63 9.18 -16.43
N GLY A 34 7.90 8.15 -16.76
CA GLY A 34 7.48 7.13 -15.80
C GLY A 34 8.03 5.78 -16.18
N GLU A 35 8.15 4.91 -15.19
CA GLU A 35 8.69 3.63 -15.40
C GLU A 35 8.08 2.66 -14.39
N ILE A 36 7.72 1.49 -14.80
CA ILE A 36 7.16 0.50 -13.89
C ILE A 36 8.32 -0.25 -13.24
N LYS A 37 8.35 -0.24 -11.92
CA LYS A 37 9.42 -0.88 -11.19
C LYS A 37 8.91 -1.75 -10.09
N SER A 38 9.69 -2.73 -9.68
CA SER A 38 9.39 -3.52 -8.52
C SER A 38 10.01 -2.83 -7.32
N ILE A 39 9.19 -2.52 -6.33
CA ILE A 39 9.70 -1.90 -5.10
C ILE A 39 9.54 -2.86 -3.93
N ARG A 40 9.18 -4.11 -4.20
CA ARG A 40 8.92 -5.08 -3.13
C ARG A 40 10.08 -5.22 -2.17
N LYS A 41 11.24 -5.53 -2.68
CA LYS A 41 12.37 -5.72 -1.80
C LYS A 41 12.84 -4.44 -1.13
N PRO A 42 13.03 -3.34 -1.86
CA PRO A 42 13.49 -2.13 -1.19
C PRO A 42 12.51 -1.61 -0.16
N PHE A 43 11.20 -1.74 -0.42
CA PHE A 43 10.21 -1.25 0.54
C PHE A 43 10.20 -2.16 1.77
N ALA A 44 10.26 -3.48 1.57
CA ALA A 44 10.30 -4.40 2.70
C ALA A 44 11.55 -4.15 3.54
N ASP A 45 12.70 -3.94 2.90
CA ASP A 45 13.93 -3.68 3.62
C ASP A 45 13.83 -2.35 4.37
N PHE A 46 13.17 -1.37 3.77
CA PHE A 46 13.00 -0.08 4.40
C PHE A 46 12.20 -0.24 5.70
N ILE A 47 11.07 -0.93 5.63
CA ILE A 47 10.23 -1.13 6.82
C ILE A 47 11.02 -1.89 7.88
N TYR A 48 11.74 -2.91 7.45
CA TYR A 48 12.48 -3.74 8.37
C TYR A 48 13.52 -2.95 9.15
N THR A 49 14.06 -1.89 8.57
CA THR A 49 15.11 -1.11 9.22
C THR A 49 14.61 0.13 9.94
N GLN A 50 13.31 0.47 9.80
CA GLN A 50 12.82 1.68 10.39
C GLN A 50 12.44 1.57 11.84
N GLU A 51 11.86 0.51 12.25
CA GLU A 51 11.32 0.42 13.56
C GLU A 51 11.62 -0.84 14.19
N SER A 52 11.53 -0.93 15.44
CA SER A 52 11.61 -2.20 16.10
C SER A 52 10.18 -2.55 16.40
N GLY A 53 9.85 -3.72 16.43
CA GLY A 53 8.52 -4.12 16.80
C GLY A 53 8.03 -5.24 15.93
N VAL A 54 7.13 -6.01 16.49
CA VAL A 54 6.64 -7.21 15.87
C VAL A 54 5.82 -6.91 14.64
N LEU A 55 5.01 -5.86 14.68
CA LEU A 55 4.15 -5.54 13.55
C LEU A 55 4.94 -5.11 12.32
N ALA A 56 5.97 -4.30 12.53
CA ALA A 56 6.79 -3.84 11.41
C ALA A 56 7.53 -5.02 10.80
N ARG A 57 8.05 -5.89 11.64
CA ARG A 57 8.77 -7.04 11.17
C ARG A 57 7.86 -7.98 10.39
N ALA A 58 6.68 -8.22 10.92
CA ALA A 58 5.73 -9.11 10.26
C ALA A 58 5.31 -8.54 8.90
N LEU A 59 5.07 -7.24 8.83
CA LEU A 59 4.66 -6.62 7.58
C LEU A 59 5.81 -6.66 6.56
N ALA A 60 7.02 -6.37 7.00
CA ALA A 60 8.17 -6.41 6.10
C ALA A 60 8.34 -7.80 5.51
N ASN A 61 8.22 -8.83 6.34
CA ASN A 61 8.34 -10.20 5.85
C ASN A 61 7.21 -10.56 4.91
N LYS A 62 6.01 -10.11 5.21
CA LYS A 62 4.86 -10.41 4.37
C LYS A 62 5.03 -9.78 2.99
N ILE A 63 5.51 -8.54 2.94
CA ILE A 63 5.72 -7.87 1.67
C ILE A 63 6.84 -8.57 0.91
N PHE A 64 7.93 -8.87 1.57
CA PHE A 64 9.06 -9.48 0.91
C PHE A 64 8.72 -10.83 0.30
N LYS A 65 7.96 -11.63 1.01
CA LYS A 65 7.63 -12.97 0.55
C LYS A 65 6.38 -13.03 -0.31
N GLY A 66 5.69 -11.92 -0.47
CA GLY A 66 4.42 -11.91 -1.17
C GLY A 66 4.55 -11.81 -2.68
N ASN A 67 3.41 -11.72 -3.34
CA ASN A 67 3.36 -11.53 -4.77
C ASN A 67 2.15 -10.67 -5.08
N ASN A 68 1.75 -10.59 -6.33
CA ASN A 68 0.66 -9.69 -6.70
C ASN A 68 -0.71 -10.19 -6.23
N GLU A 69 -0.77 -11.40 -5.68
CA GLU A 69 -2.03 -11.91 -5.17
C GLU A 69 -2.09 -11.82 -3.65
N THR A 70 -1.04 -11.37 -3.00
CA THR A 70 -1.02 -11.28 -1.55
C THR A 70 -2.00 -10.23 -1.07
N GLU A 71 -2.82 -10.59 -0.09
CA GLU A 71 -3.83 -9.70 0.42
C GLU A 71 -3.38 -9.01 1.69
N TYR A 72 -3.69 -7.74 1.82
CA TYR A 72 -3.31 -6.97 2.99
C TYR A 72 -4.56 -6.46 3.70
N THR A 73 -4.57 -6.56 5.02
CA THR A 73 -5.72 -6.10 5.80
C THR A 73 -5.73 -4.58 5.89
N PRO A 74 -6.84 -3.97 6.27
CA PRO A 74 -6.87 -2.53 6.43
C PRO A 74 -5.82 -2.00 7.39
N GLU A 75 -5.49 -2.76 8.44
CA GLU A 75 -4.48 -2.33 9.37
C GLU A 75 -3.12 -2.35 8.73
N GLU A 76 -2.85 -3.35 7.92
CA GLU A 76 -1.59 -3.43 7.21
C GLU A 76 -1.48 -2.31 6.19
N VAL A 77 -2.58 -1.95 5.55
CA VAL A 77 -2.58 -0.87 4.58
C VAL A 77 -2.26 0.45 5.28
N GLU A 78 -2.78 0.64 6.49
CA GLU A 78 -2.47 1.85 7.23
C GLU A 78 -0.98 1.92 7.56
N LEU A 79 -0.39 0.81 7.93
CA LEU A 79 1.04 0.79 8.20
C LEU A 79 1.84 1.07 6.94
N ILE A 80 1.38 0.54 5.80
CA ILE A 80 2.04 0.81 4.54
C ILE A 80 2.01 2.31 4.25
N LYS A 81 0.89 2.98 4.51
CA LYS A 81 0.79 4.40 4.28
C LYS A 81 1.76 5.16 5.19
N ILE A 82 1.83 4.76 6.44
CA ILE A 82 2.70 5.42 7.39
C ILE A 82 4.17 5.28 6.99
N TYR A 83 4.58 4.06 6.66
CA TYR A 83 5.97 3.86 6.30
C TYR A 83 6.31 4.50 4.97
N SER A 84 5.38 4.50 4.02
CA SER A 84 5.68 5.09 2.73
C SER A 84 5.86 6.60 2.83
N SER A 85 5.32 7.23 3.85
CA SER A 85 5.43 8.67 3.99
C SER A 85 6.86 9.14 4.23
N ASP A 86 7.77 8.21 4.57
CA ASP A 86 9.16 8.57 4.77
C ASP A 86 10.00 8.33 3.52
N LEU A 87 9.40 7.91 2.44
CA LEU A 87 10.13 7.65 1.22
C LEU A 87 10.25 8.93 0.39
N PRO A 88 11.10 8.94 -0.63
CA PRO A 88 11.16 10.09 -1.52
C PRO A 88 9.80 10.36 -2.17
N PRO A 89 9.51 11.60 -2.52
CA PRO A 89 8.19 11.96 -3.05
C PRO A 89 7.69 11.12 -4.22
N CYS A 90 8.57 10.70 -5.11
CA CYS A 90 8.11 9.93 -6.25
C CYS A 90 7.53 8.59 -5.80
N TYR A 91 8.07 8.01 -4.72
CA TYR A 91 7.54 6.77 -4.21
C TYR A 91 6.28 7.00 -3.40
N ILE A 92 6.23 8.10 -2.64
CA ILE A 92 5.04 8.42 -1.86
C ILE A 92 3.86 8.56 -2.81
N ASP A 93 4.03 9.31 -3.88
CA ASP A 93 2.96 9.53 -4.84
C ASP A 93 2.56 8.23 -5.53
N ALA A 94 3.52 7.42 -5.90
CA ALA A 94 3.23 6.19 -6.60
C ALA A 94 2.42 5.24 -5.72
N ILE A 95 2.82 5.09 -4.46
CA ILE A 95 2.11 4.20 -3.56
C ILE A 95 0.73 4.75 -3.24
N ALA A 96 0.62 6.07 -3.02
CA ALA A 96 -0.67 6.67 -2.71
C ALA A 96 -1.65 6.46 -3.86
N GLU A 97 -1.20 6.62 -5.09
CA GLU A 97 -2.09 6.44 -6.22
C GLU A 97 -2.47 4.99 -6.41
N MET A 98 -1.55 4.09 -6.18
CA MET A 98 -1.84 2.68 -6.30
C MET A 98 -2.89 2.27 -5.28
N LEU A 99 -2.75 2.75 -4.04
CA LEU A 99 -3.71 2.41 -3.01
C LEU A 99 -5.08 3.04 -3.28
N ALA A 100 -5.09 4.26 -3.81
CA ALA A 100 -6.35 4.91 -4.12
C ALA A 100 -7.12 4.15 -5.20
N GLU A 101 -6.42 3.60 -6.16
CA GLU A 101 -7.08 2.85 -7.22
C GLU A 101 -7.65 1.54 -6.70
N LEU A 102 -7.07 1.00 -5.65
CA LEU A 102 -7.54 -0.26 -5.13
C LEU A 102 -8.65 -0.10 -4.10
N GLU A 103 -8.84 1.10 -3.57
CA GLU A 103 -9.88 1.29 -2.59
C GLU A 103 -11.25 1.21 -3.20
N PRO A 104 -12.21 0.74 -2.46
CA PRO A 104 -13.55 0.66 -2.98
C PRO A 104 -14.04 2.01 -3.35
N GLU A 105 -14.75 2.04 -4.38
CA GLU A 105 -15.21 3.18 -4.80
C GLU A 105 -16.12 3.87 -4.12
N ASN A 106 -16.71 3.66 -3.50
CA ASN A 106 -17.69 4.22 -2.81
C ASN A 106 -17.63 5.60 -2.52
N LYS A 107 -16.75 6.13 -2.78
CA LYS A 107 -16.70 7.37 -2.43
C LYS A 107 -17.42 8.13 -3.16
N GLU A 108 -18.06 8.14 -3.52
CA GLU A 108 -18.82 8.76 -4.07
C GLU A 108 -19.56 9.22 -3.86
N GLU A 109 -19.60 9.35 -3.49
CA GLU A 109 -20.26 9.66 -3.40
C GLU A 109 -20.60 9.94 -3.47
#